data_817707ed4811013357b9474bb2d630f2
#
_entry.id   817707ed4811013357b9474bb2d630f2
#
_cell.length_a   1.000
_cell.length_b   1.000
_cell.length_c   1.000
_cell.angle_alpha   90.00
_cell.angle_beta   90.00
_cell.angle_gamma   90.00
#
_symmetry.space_group_name_H-M   'P 1'
#
loop_
_entity.id
_entity.type
_entity.pdbx_description
1 polymer ?
#
loop_
_entity_poly.entity_id
_entity_poly.type
_entity_poly.pdbx_seq_one_letter_code
_entity_poly.pdbx_strand_id
1 'polypeptide(L)'
;EHAMTEAAFYSFFGSFENLQQGIWTAFFENAMKLGQKNPEYATFSNQEKMLTFFFVFFELLTANRSYVMYALKEQGDMMKNLSQLKSLKSHIKKFTATLIDQKNEEKSFKILKQPVSVFSEGAWLQTLFILKYWMEDTSASFEKTDVVIEKSVRAIFDVFETTPLESILDFGKFLWKEKMN
;
A
#
# COMPACT_ATOMS: atom_id res chain seq x y z
N GLU A 1 31.77 -3.50 -2.52
CA GLU A 1 31.62 -2.02 -2.55
C GLU A 1 31.62 -1.55 -3.99
N HIS A 2 30.51 -1.06 -4.47
CA HIS A 2 30.45 -0.40 -5.79
C HIS A 2 30.63 1.10 -5.54
N ALA A 3 31.83 1.61 -5.82
CA ALA A 3 32.10 3.05 -5.76
C ALA A 3 31.40 3.75 -6.95
N MET A 4 30.28 4.40 -6.68
CA MET A 4 29.62 5.28 -7.62
C MET A 4 30.17 6.71 -7.45
N THR A 5 30.54 7.38 -8.54
CA THR A 5 30.91 8.80 -8.47
C THR A 5 29.69 9.67 -8.24
N GLU A 6 29.87 10.84 -7.63
CA GLU A 6 28.79 11.81 -7.41
C GLU A 6 28.11 12.20 -8.73
N ALA A 7 28.89 12.45 -9.79
CA ALA A 7 28.37 12.74 -11.13
C ALA A 7 27.49 11.58 -11.67
N ALA A 8 27.90 10.33 -11.47
CA ALA A 8 27.10 9.18 -11.86
C ALA A 8 25.81 9.07 -11.04
N PHE A 9 25.86 9.35 -9.73
CA PHE A 9 24.68 9.38 -8.89
C PHE A 9 23.63 10.40 -9.41
N TYR A 10 24.06 11.65 -9.64
CA TYR A 10 23.17 12.71 -10.10
C TYR A 10 22.70 12.55 -11.55
N SER A 11 23.31 11.67 -12.34
CA SER A 11 22.77 11.30 -13.65
C SER A 11 21.54 10.41 -13.58
N PHE A 12 21.35 9.70 -12.46
CA PHE A 12 20.19 8.81 -12.22
C PHE A 12 19.17 9.40 -11.25
N PHE A 13 19.63 10.13 -10.22
CA PHE A 13 18.78 10.62 -9.13
C PHE A 13 19.07 12.11 -8.89
N GLY A 14 18.04 12.95 -8.96
CA GLY A 14 18.17 14.38 -8.69
C GLY A 14 18.43 14.72 -7.22
N SER A 15 18.15 13.78 -6.28
CA SER A 15 18.38 13.93 -4.84
C SER A 15 18.35 12.57 -4.14
N PHE A 16 18.77 12.54 -2.86
CA PHE A 16 18.63 11.34 -2.02
C PHE A 16 17.16 10.98 -1.74
N GLU A 17 16.28 11.98 -1.65
CA GLU A 17 14.84 11.74 -1.52
C GLU A 17 14.28 11.01 -2.75
N ASN A 18 14.74 11.39 -3.95
CA ASN A 18 14.34 10.71 -5.18
C ASN A 18 14.85 9.26 -5.22
N LEU A 19 16.06 9.00 -4.73
CA LEU A 19 16.57 7.65 -4.56
C LEU A 19 15.69 6.85 -3.59
N GLN A 20 15.37 7.40 -2.41
CA GLN A 20 14.51 6.73 -1.42
C GLN A 20 13.13 6.42 -2.01
N GLN A 21 12.50 7.37 -2.69
CA GLN A 21 11.23 7.14 -3.39
C GLN A 21 11.35 6.08 -4.49
N GLY A 22 12.47 6.05 -5.22
CA GLY A 22 12.77 5.03 -6.21
C GLY A 22 12.89 3.63 -5.62
N ILE A 23 13.50 3.49 -4.44
CA ILE A 23 13.59 2.21 -3.73
C ILE A 23 12.18 1.70 -3.34
N TRP A 24 11.31 2.56 -2.81
CA TRP A 24 9.94 2.18 -2.48
C TRP A 24 9.13 1.82 -3.74
N THR A 25 9.36 2.51 -4.85
CA THR A 25 8.80 2.15 -6.17
C THR A 25 9.27 0.76 -6.58
N ALA A 26 10.56 0.46 -6.44
CA ALA A 26 11.12 -0.85 -6.78
C ALA A 26 10.53 -1.98 -5.91
N PHE A 27 10.30 -1.75 -4.61
CA PHE A 27 9.60 -2.72 -3.77
C PHE A 27 8.20 -3.01 -4.28
N PHE A 28 7.44 -1.96 -4.63
CA PHE A 28 6.09 -2.12 -5.18
C PHE A 28 6.11 -2.89 -6.52
N GLU A 29 6.94 -2.48 -7.47
CA GLU A 29 7.01 -3.08 -8.80
C GLU A 29 7.46 -4.55 -8.75
N ASN A 30 8.43 -4.86 -7.90
CA ASN A 30 8.88 -6.23 -7.69
C ASN A 30 7.79 -7.10 -7.05
N ALA A 31 7.04 -6.56 -6.08
CA ALA A 31 5.91 -7.28 -5.48
C ALA A 31 4.85 -7.60 -6.53
N MET A 32 4.46 -6.62 -7.35
CA MET A 32 3.51 -6.83 -8.44
C MET A 32 4.02 -7.87 -9.45
N LYS A 33 5.26 -7.74 -9.88
CA LYS A 33 5.88 -8.67 -10.84
C LYS A 33 5.95 -10.10 -10.31
N LEU A 34 6.27 -10.28 -9.03
CA LEU A 34 6.34 -11.60 -8.41
C LEU A 34 4.95 -12.21 -8.21
N GLY A 35 3.98 -11.43 -7.73
CA GLY A 35 2.60 -11.89 -7.59
C GLY A 35 1.97 -12.32 -8.93
N GLN A 36 2.25 -11.57 -9.99
CA GLN A 36 1.77 -11.89 -11.35
C GLN A 36 2.44 -13.10 -12.01
N LYS A 37 3.51 -13.64 -11.43
CA LYS A 37 4.10 -14.90 -11.93
C LYS A 37 3.22 -16.12 -11.66
N ASN A 38 2.27 -16.04 -10.73
CA ASN A 38 1.32 -17.10 -10.53
C ASN A 38 0.42 -17.21 -11.78
N PRO A 39 0.36 -18.38 -12.45
CA PRO A 39 -0.46 -18.56 -13.67
C PRO A 39 -1.94 -18.25 -13.45
N GLU A 40 -2.44 -18.45 -12.23
CA GLU A 40 -3.83 -18.22 -11.86
C GLU A 40 -4.13 -16.76 -11.47
N TYR A 41 -3.11 -15.87 -11.40
CA TYR A 41 -3.30 -14.48 -10.96
C TYR A 41 -4.39 -13.73 -11.77
N ALA A 42 -4.53 -14.03 -13.04
CA ALA A 42 -5.54 -13.41 -13.90
C ALA A 42 -6.98 -13.74 -13.45
N THR A 43 -7.19 -14.94 -12.86
CA THR A 43 -8.50 -15.41 -12.38
C THR A 43 -8.78 -15.03 -10.93
N PHE A 44 -7.80 -14.51 -10.20
CA PHE A 44 -7.97 -14.10 -8.82
C PHE A 44 -9.02 -13.00 -8.67
N SER A 45 -9.83 -13.10 -7.64
CA SER A 45 -10.69 -12.02 -7.18
C SER A 45 -9.84 -10.78 -6.80
N ASN A 46 -10.45 -9.63 -6.72
CA ASN A 46 -9.76 -8.41 -6.31
C ASN A 46 -9.19 -8.51 -4.89
N GLN A 47 -9.90 -9.21 -4.00
CA GLN A 47 -9.42 -9.51 -2.65
C GLN A 47 -8.16 -10.40 -2.68
N GLU A 48 -8.16 -11.46 -3.47
CA GLU A 48 -6.99 -12.35 -3.63
C GLU A 48 -5.80 -11.62 -4.27
N LYS A 49 -6.03 -10.74 -5.25
CA LYS A 49 -4.97 -9.89 -5.83
C LYS A 49 -4.36 -8.96 -4.79
N MET A 50 -5.18 -8.38 -3.92
CA MET A 50 -4.71 -7.50 -2.84
C MET A 50 -3.95 -8.27 -1.75
N LEU A 51 -4.43 -9.45 -1.36
CA LEU A 51 -3.73 -10.37 -0.45
C LEU A 51 -2.38 -10.77 -1.03
N THR A 52 -2.34 -11.22 -2.27
CA THR A 52 -1.10 -11.61 -2.97
C THR A 52 -0.10 -10.46 -2.99
N PHE A 53 -0.56 -9.24 -3.31
CA PHE A 53 0.30 -8.07 -3.29
C PHE A 53 0.89 -7.84 -1.90
N PHE A 54 0.09 -7.80 -0.83
CA PHE A 54 0.60 -7.51 0.51
C PHE A 54 1.54 -8.61 1.01
N PHE A 55 1.22 -9.88 0.84
CA PHE A 55 2.12 -10.96 1.25
C PHE A 55 3.48 -10.82 0.57
N VAL A 56 3.52 -10.71 -0.75
CA VAL A 56 4.78 -10.58 -1.49
C VAL A 56 5.52 -9.29 -1.15
N PHE A 57 4.79 -8.18 -0.97
CA PHE A 57 5.38 -6.90 -0.60
C PHE A 57 6.06 -6.97 0.78
N PHE A 58 5.38 -7.49 1.79
CA PHE A 58 5.95 -7.61 3.14
C PHE A 58 7.04 -8.68 3.23
N GLU A 59 7.02 -9.73 2.42
CA GLU A 59 8.16 -10.64 2.26
C GLU A 59 9.40 -9.92 1.72
N LEU A 60 9.24 -9.10 0.68
CA LEU A 60 10.35 -8.29 0.15
C LEU A 60 10.87 -7.28 1.18
N LEU A 61 10.00 -6.65 1.97
CA LEU A 61 10.41 -5.78 3.07
C LEU A 61 11.18 -6.57 4.14
N THR A 62 10.73 -7.78 4.47
CA THR A 62 11.37 -8.67 5.44
C THR A 62 12.78 -9.09 4.97
N ALA A 63 12.93 -9.45 3.70
CA ALA A 63 14.23 -9.74 3.11
C ALA A 63 15.20 -8.54 3.15
N ASN A 64 14.67 -7.32 3.27
CA ASN A 64 15.43 -6.07 3.32
C ASN A 64 15.21 -5.31 4.65
N ARG A 65 14.84 -6.02 5.72
CA ARG A 65 14.36 -5.42 6.98
C ARG A 65 15.32 -4.39 7.56
N SER A 66 16.61 -4.68 7.60
CA SER A 66 17.61 -3.77 8.16
C SER A 66 17.58 -2.40 7.47
N TYR A 67 17.54 -2.39 6.14
CA TYR A 67 17.43 -1.17 5.36
C TYR A 67 16.11 -0.43 5.65
N VAL A 68 14.99 -1.15 5.60
CA VAL A 68 13.65 -0.55 5.80
C VAL A 68 13.53 0.07 7.19
N MET A 69 13.98 -0.65 8.22
CA MET A 69 13.98 -0.15 9.60
C MET A 69 14.87 1.07 9.76
N TYR A 70 16.06 1.07 9.17
CA TYR A 70 16.95 2.21 9.14
C TYR A 70 16.28 3.42 8.47
N ALA A 71 15.78 3.25 7.24
CA ALA A 71 15.17 4.33 6.47
C ALA A 71 13.94 4.96 7.16
N LEU A 72 13.14 4.16 7.88
CA LEU A 72 11.92 4.64 8.53
C LEU A 72 12.13 5.16 9.96
N LYS A 73 13.20 4.76 10.67
CA LYS A 73 13.45 5.16 12.06
C LYS A 73 14.45 6.31 12.23
N GLU A 74 15.39 6.44 11.30
CA GLU A 74 16.57 7.29 11.52
C GLU A 74 16.27 8.79 11.54
N GLN A 75 15.21 9.24 10.89
CA GLN A 75 14.97 10.69 10.75
C GLN A 75 14.18 11.33 11.91
N GLY A 76 13.78 10.58 12.93
CA GLY A 76 13.09 11.13 14.12
C GLY A 76 11.82 11.96 13.86
N ASP A 77 11.61 12.37 12.60
CA ASP A 77 10.50 13.19 12.14
C ASP A 77 9.55 12.31 11.29
N MET A 78 8.37 12.05 11.85
CA MET A 78 7.34 11.23 11.22
C MET A 78 6.93 11.77 9.83
N MET A 79 6.91 13.09 9.65
CA MET A 79 6.53 13.72 8.38
C MET A 79 7.57 13.49 7.29
N LYS A 80 8.86 13.55 7.63
CA LYS A 80 9.96 13.24 6.69
C LYS A 80 9.95 11.76 6.33
N ASN A 81 9.70 10.88 7.31
CA ASN A 81 9.57 9.45 7.06
C ASN A 81 8.42 9.13 6.11
N LEU A 82 7.30 9.83 6.19
CA LEU A 82 6.17 9.68 5.26
C LEU A 82 6.45 10.27 3.88
N SER A 83 7.30 11.30 3.77
CA SER A 83 7.62 11.92 2.47
C SER A 83 8.31 10.96 1.51
N GLN A 84 9.19 10.08 2.01
CA GLN A 84 9.83 9.05 1.19
C GLN A 84 8.85 8.01 0.63
N LEU A 85 7.68 7.82 1.29
CA LEU A 85 6.63 6.89 0.87
C LEU A 85 5.67 7.49 -0.17
N LYS A 86 5.88 8.74 -0.61
CA LYS A 86 4.97 9.45 -1.54
C LYS A 86 4.76 8.68 -2.85
N SER A 87 5.83 8.13 -3.41
CA SER A 87 5.77 7.32 -4.64
C SER A 87 5.00 6.02 -4.38
N LEU A 88 5.31 5.31 -3.29
CA LEU A 88 4.59 4.11 -2.87
C LEU A 88 3.09 4.39 -2.70
N LYS A 89 2.72 5.49 -2.03
CA LYS A 89 1.31 5.90 -1.90
C LYS A 89 0.62 6.01 -3.26
N SER A 90 1.28 6.66 -4.23
CA SER A 90 0.74 6.82 -5.58
C SER A 90 0.51 5.47 -6.27
N HIS A 91 1.47 4.54 -6.16
CA HIS A 91 1.38 3.21 -6.75
C HIS A 91 0.27 2.36 -6.09
N ILE A 92 0.20 2.33 -4.76
CA ILE A 92 -0.86 1.62 -4.01
C ILE A 92 -2.24 2.14 -4.42
N LYS A 93 -2.41 3.47 -4.46
CA LYS A 93 -3.69 4.08 -4.84
C LYS A 93 -4.08 3.74 -6.28
N LYS A 94 -3.16 3.77 -7.22
CA LYS A 94 -3.43 3.38 -8.61
C LYS A 94 -3.81 1.90 -8.71
N PHE A 95 -3.04 1.02 -8.09
CA PHE A 95 -3.32 -0.41 -8.09
C PHE A 95 -4.70 -0.71 -7.53
N THR A 96 -5.02 -0.18 -6.36
CA THR A 96 -6.32 -0.44 -5.71
C THR A 96 -7.49 0.24 -6.44
N ALA A 97 -7.26 1.38 -7.09
CA ALA A 97 -8.26 1.99 -7.97
C ALA A 97 -8.61 1.06 -9.13
N THR A 98 -7.64 0.43 -9.79
CA THR A 98 -7.91 -0.51 -10.89
C THR A 98 -8.74 -1.72 -10.45
N LEU A 99 -8.53 -2.22 -9.21
CA LEU A 99 -9.32 -3.34 -8.67
C LEU A 99 -10.80 -2.97 -8.51
N ILE A 100 -11.07 -1.73 -8.06
CA ILE A 100 -12.45 -1.27 -7.85
C ILE A 100 -13.11 -0.85 -9.15
N ASP A 101 -12.38 -0.23 -10.07
CA ASP A 101 -12.92 0.14 -11.38
C ASP A 101 -13.37 -1.08 -12.15
N GLN A 102 -12.58 -2.15 -12.19
CA GLN A 102 -12.96 -3.43 -12.80
C GLN A 102 -14.25 -3.98 -12.17
N LYS A 103 -14.36 -3.99 -10.84
CA LYS A 103 -15.57 -4.43 -10.14
C LYS A 103 -16.77 -3.53 -10.43
N ASN A 104 -16.56 -2.21 -10.60
CA ASN A 104 -17.61 -1.27 -10.92
C ASN A 104 -18.12 -1.38 -12.37
N GLU A 105 -17.29 -1.80 -13.31
CA GLU A 105 -17.70 -2.06 -14.70
C GLU A 105 -18.66 -3.24 -14.81
N GLU A 106 -18.52 -4.24 -13.92
CA GLU A 106 -19.42 -5.39 -13.86
C GLU A 106 -20.81 -5.04 -13.30
N LYS A 107 -20.98 -3.87 -12.67
CA LYS A 107 -22.24 -3.44 -12.05
C LYS A 107 -23.06 -2.55 -13.01
N SER A 108 -24.27 -3.02 -13.36
CA SER A 108 -25.16 -2.32 -14.29
C SER A 108 -25.76 -1.01 -13.76
N PHE A 109 -25.82 -0.81 -12.43
CA PHE A 109 -26.46 0.36 -11.82
C PHE A 109 -25.44 1.26 -11.10
N LYS A 110 -25.48 2.57 -11.41
CA LYS A 110 -24.60 3.58 -10.79
C LYS A 110 -24.63 3.58 -9.25
N ILE A 111 -25.78 3.31 -8.65
CA ILE A 111 -26.00 3.34 -7.21
C ILE A 111 -25.25 2.19 -6.48
N LEU A 112 -24.86 1.16 -7.22
CA LEU A 112 -24.10 0.02 -6.69
C LEU A 112 -22.59 0.18 -6.86
N LYS A 113 -22.14 1.27 -7.49
CA LYS A 113 -20.72 1.51 -7.73
C LYS A 113 -20.03 2.02 -6.47
N GLN A 114 -18.90 1.46 -6.18
CA GLN A 114 -18.10 1.82 -5.01
C GLN A 114 -17.24 3.07 -5.28
N PRO A 115 -17.02 3.97 -4.28
CA PRO A 115 -16.19 5.15 -4.47
C PRO A 115 -14.71 4.77 -4.51
N VAL A 116 -14.16 4.76 -5.70
CA VAL A 116 -12.75 4.40 -5.98
C VAL A 116 -11.78 5.20 -5.11
N SER A 117 -12.03 6.51 -4.94
CA SER A 117 -11.17 7.38 -4.14
C SER A 117 -11.15 7.01 -2.67
N VAL A 118 -12.30 6.64 -2.08
CA VAL A 118 -12.40 6.24 -0.66
C VAL A 118 -11.69 4.91 -0.45
N PHE A 119 -11.91 3.94 -1.33
CA PHE A 119 -11.25 2.65 -1.27
C PHE A 119 -9.72 2.78 -1.38
N SER A 120 -9.23 3.57 -2.32
CA SER A 120 -7.79 3.75 -2.53
C SER A 120 -7.11 4.51 -1.39
N GLU A 121 -7.78 5.48 -0.74
CA GLU A 121 -7.25 6.09 0.50
C GLU A 121 -7.29 5.08 1.66
N GLY A 122 -8.35 4.30 1.80
CA GLY A 122 -8.44 3.23 2.80
C GLY A 122 -7.33 2.21 2.65
N ALA A 123 -7.02 1.78 1.43
CA ALA A 123 -5.92 0.86 1.14
C ALA A 123 -4.55 1.46 1.48
N TRP A 124 -4.36 2.77 1.27
CA TRP A 124 -3.16 3.46 1.73
C TRP A 124 -3.04 3.47 3.26
N LEU A 125 -4.11 3.81 3.98
CA LEU A 125 -4.12 3.77 5.45
C LEU A 125 -3.87 2.37 5.97
N GLN A 126 -4.46 1.34 5.34
CA GLN A 126 -4.18 -0.06 5.64
C GLN A 126 -2.70 -0.39 5.45
N THR A 127 -2.09 0.07 4.34
CA THR A 127 -0.65 -0.14 4.09
C THR A 127 0.20 0.42 5.22
N LEU A 128 -0.09 1.65 5.67
CA LEU A 128 0.62 2.27 6.80
C LEU A 128 0.39 1.51 8.11
N PHE A 129 -0.83 1.04 8.36
CA PHE A 129 -1.15 0.24 9.54
C PHE A 129 -0.36 -1.07 9.56
N ILE A 130 -0.36 -1.83 8.44
CA ILE A 130 0.38 -3.09 8.36
C ILE A 130 1.88 -2.82 8.46
N LEU A 131 2.40 -1.75 7.82
CA LEU A 131 3.81 -1.38 7.88
C LEU A 131 4.25 -1.08 9.33
N LYS A 132 3.45 -0.31 10.07
CA LYS A 132 3.70 -0.05 11.48
C LYS A 132 3.70 -1.33 12.30
N TYR A 133 2.69 -2.19 12.11
CA TYR A 133 2.57 -3.46 12.81
C TYR A 133 3.80 -4.36 12.54
N TRP A 134 4.17 -4.52 11.25
CA TRP A 134 5.33 -5.29 10.83
C TRP A 134 6.64 -4.77 11.43
N MET A 135 6.81 -3.46 11.54
CA MET A 135 8.00 -2.87 12.19
C MET A 135 8.13 -3.26 13.66
N GLU A 136 7.02 -3.45 14.35
CA GLU A 136 6.93 -3.79 15.78
C GLU A 136 6.79 -5.31 16.01
N ASP A 137 6.55 -6.10 14.96
CA ASP A 137 6.35 -7.54 15.06
C ASP A 137 7.67 -8.25 15.41
N THR A 138 7.62 -9.01 16.51
CA THR A 138 8.72 -9.84 17.03
C THR A 138 8.43 -11.33 16.95
N SER A 139 7.34 -11.73 16.31
CA SER A 139 7.01 -13.14 16.13
C SER A 139 7.97 -13.82 15.15
N ALA A 140 8.13 -15.14 15.31
CA ALA A 140 8.95 -15.92 14.41
C ALA A 140 8.42 -15.79 12.97
N SER A 141 9.32 -15.55 12.01
CA SER A 141 9.00 -15.36 10.59
C SER A 141 7.92 -14.30 10.31
N PHE A 142 7.63 -13.42 11.27
CA PHE A 142 6.59 -12.37 11.17
C PHE A 142 5.16 -12.91 10.95
N GLU A 143 4.87 -14.12 11.45
CA GLU A 143 3.59 -14.81 11.27
C GLU A 143 2.37 -14.00 11.75
N LYS A 144 2.56 -13.12 12.75
CA LYS A 144 1.47 -12.23 13.19
C LYS A 144 1.17 -11.14 12.18
N THR A 145 2.17 -10.68 11.44
CA THR A 145 1.98 -9.73 10.33
C THR A 145 1.14 -10.38 9.22
N ASP A 146 1.37 -11.65 8.90
CA ASP A 146 0.56 -12.38 7.91
C ASP A 146 -0.91 -12.46 8.33
N VAL A 147 -1.17 -12.75 9.60
CA VAL A 147 -2.54 -12.73 10.15
C VAL A 147 -3.17 -11.33 10.05
N VAL A 148 -2.40 -10.27 10.31
CA VAL A 148 -2.89 -8.88 10.18
C VAL A 148 -3.19 -8.54 8.72
N ILE A 149 -2.35 -8.95 7.78
CA ILE A 149 -2.61 -8.79 6.34
C ILE A 149 -3.94 -9.44 5.98
N GLU A 150 -4.12 -10.72 6.29
CA GLU A 150 -5.33 -11.45 5.95
C GLU A 150 -6.58 -10.80 6.54
N LYS A 151 -6.57 -10.53 7.85
CA LYS A 151 -7.74 -9.97 8.53
C LYS A 151 -8.06 -8.55 8.07
N SER A 152 -7.06 -7.70 7.85
CA SER A 152 -7.29 -6.32 7.44
C SER A 152 -7.77 -6.22 5.99
N VAL A 153 -7.27 -7.06 5.09
CA VAL A 153 -7.78 -7.11 3.70
C VAL A 153 -9.22 -7.59 3.69
N ARG A 154 -9.54 -8.67 4.41
CA ARG A 154 -10.93 -9.14 4.53
C ARG A 154 -11.84 -8.03 5.07
N ALA A 155 -11.47 -7.39 6.17
CA ALA A 155 -12.27 -6.34 6.78
C ALA A 155 -12.56 -5.16 5.83
N ILE A 156 -11.57 -4.73 5.05
CA ILE A 156 -11.77 -3.66 4.06
C ILE A 156 -12.76 -4.10 2.98
N PHE A 157 -12.60 -5.29 2.41
CA PHE A 157 -13.53 -5.78 1.39
C PHE A 157 -14.94 -5.98 1.96
N ASP A 158 -15.09 -6.50 3.17
CA ASP A 158 -16.39 -6.66 3.83
C ASP A 158 -17.08 -5.30 4.05
N VAL A 159 -16.34 -4.29 4.53
CA VAL A 159 -16.89 -2.92 4.70
C VAL A 159 -17.38 -2.36 3.37
N PHE A 160 -16.60 -2.50 2.31
CA PHE A 160 -16.96 -1.96 0.98
C PHE A 160 -18.05 -2.78 0.26
N GLU A 161 -18.27 -4.03 0.66
CA GLU A 161 -19.33 -4.87 0.08
C GLU A 161 -20.67 -4.71 0.80
N THR A 162 -20.63 -4.51 2.12
CA THR A 162 -21.82 -4.53 2.98
C THR A 162 -22.31 -3.16 3.41
N THR A 163 -21.44 -2.14 3.41
CA THR A 163 -21.79 -0.82 3.92
C THR A 163 -22.38 0.06 2.81
N PRO A 164 -23.57 0.67 3.01
CA PRO A 164 -24.11 1.65 2.08
C PRO A 164 -23.12 2.80 1.87
N LEU A 165 -22.86 3.13 0.62
CA LEU A 165 -21.94 4.19 0.18
C LEU A 165 -22.19 5.54 0.86
N GLU A 166 -23.46 5.88 1.07
CA GLU A 166 -23.87 7.12 1.73
C GLU A 166 -23.33 7.24 3.14
N SER A 167 -23.35 6.15 3.92
CA SER A 167 -22.84 6.14 5.30
C SER A 167 -21.33 6.37 5.38
N ILE A 168 -20.57 5.81 4.45
CA ILE A 168 -19.11 6.03 4.38
C ILE A 168 -18.79 7.47 3.98
N LEU A 169 -19.52 8.01 3.00
CA LEU A 169 -19.34 9.39 2.53
C LEU A 169 -19.74 10.41 3.60
N ASP A 170 -20.83 10.16 4.33
CA ASP A 170 -21.31 11.04 5.40
C ASP A 170 -20.34 11.02 6.59
N PHE A 171 -19.81 9.86 6.95
CA PHE A 171 -18.76 9.75 7.97
C PHE A 171 -17.48 10.48 7.53
N GLY A 172 -17.06 10.33 6.29
CA GLY A 172 -15.92 11.06 5.73
C GLY A 172 -16.12 12.58 5.73
N LYS A 173 -17.32 13.07 5.35
CA LYS A 173 -17.68 14.49 5.43
C LYS A 173 -17.72 15.01 6.86
N PHE A 174 -18.22 14.22 7.80
CA PHE A 174 -18.23 14.55 9.22
C PHE A 174 -16.80 14.74 9.75
N LEU A 175 -15.91 13.77 9.52
CA LEU A 175 -14.51 13.86 9.95
C LEU A 175 -13.77 15.05 9.32
N TRP A 176 -14.07 15.36 8.06
CA TRP A 176 -13.50 16.54 7.38
C TRP A 176 -13.94 17.85 8.03
N LYS A 177 -15.21 17.96 8.37
CA LYS A 177 -15.80 19.15 9.01
C LYS A 177 -15.23 19.39 10.41
N GLU A 178 -15.10 18.34 11.20
CA GLU A 178 -14.52 18.40 12.55
C GLU A 178 -13.03 18.82 12.55
N LYS A 179 -12.29 18.46 11.50
CA LYS A 179 -10.86 18.77 11.40
C LYS A 179 -10.57 20.19 10.89
N MET A 180 -11.60 20.86 10.33
CA MET A 180 -11.49 22.24 9.81
C MET A 180 -12.05 23.31 10.76
N ASN A 181 -12.61 22.92 11.90
CA ASN A 181 -12.98 23.76 13.02
C ASN A 181 -11.97 23.61 14.18
#